data_2f5d68e89b9dd0912108ac7b45d9ab35
#
_entry.id   2f5d68e89b9dd0912108ac7b45d9ab35
#
_cell.length_a   1.000
_cell.length_b   1.000
_cell.length_c   1.000
_cell.angle_alpha   90.00
_cell.angle_beta   90.00
_cell.angle_gamma   90.00
#
_symmetry.space_group_name_H-M   'P 1'
#
loop_
_entity.id
_entity.type
_entity.pdbx_description
1 polymer ?
#
loop_
_entity_poly.entity_id
_entity_poly.type
_entity_poly.pdbx_seq_one_letter_code
_entity_poly.pdbx_strand_id
1 'polypeptide(L)'
;MCKVREPPSCDYVRPPARQLAGVARDIPTKHCFALRFLFGFSGASPYQILELLELLELLFNDLAMSSPPSLGLIAGNGIYPLLVVRAARARGVQEIHVAAFDGETRPEIAEGVDSIEWMRVGQLGRLLNYFTRAGVHHAMMAGQIAPKNLFELRPDLKALVLLGALKKRNAETIFGGIANELAKVNVTLLPATTFLEDSLAGKGWLAGPKPKRRMIDDAEYGYRIAKEVSRLDIGQTVVIRHGTVVAVEAFEGTNDAIHRGGALAKGQAVVVKVSKPNQDFRFDVPVIGCQTIEVAAEAGVKMLAIEAARTLLLDSAAVKAAADRSQITIYGIDE
;
A
#
# COMPACT_ATOMS: atom_id res chain seq x y z
N MET A 1 -16.31 14.75 -54.71
CA MET A 1 -14.84 14.54 -54.62
C MET A 1 -14.34 15.24 -53.40
N CYS A 2 -14.32 14.55 -52.25
CA CYS A 2 -13.76 15.06 -51.01
C CYS A 2 -12.35 14.48 -50.86
N LYS A 3 -11.34 15.38 -50.79
CA LYS A 3 -9.93 15.02 -50.51
C LYS A 3 -9.77 14.72 -49.04
N VAL A 4 -9.39 13.47 -48.74
CA VAL A 4 -8.92 13.04 -47.41
C VAL A 4 -7.53 13.66 -47.18
N ARG A 5 -7.34 14.41 -46.08
CA ARG A 5 -6.03 14.90 -45.62
C ARG A 5 -5.39 13.81 -44.77
N GLU A 6 -4.17 13.44 -45.14
CA GLU A 6 -3.30 12.59 -44.34
C GLU A 6 -2.84 13.34 -43.06
N PRO A 7 -2.66 12.64 -41.91
CA PRO A 7 -2.12 13.25 -40.70
C PRO A 7 -0.60 13.48 -40.83
N PRO A 8 -0.02 14.48 -40.11
CA PRO A 8 1.40 14.80 -40.19
C PRO A 8 2.24 13.70 -39.55
N SER A 9 3.34 13.34 -40.23
CA SER A 9 4.37 12.42 -39.75
C SER A 9 5.05 13.00 -38.49
N CYS A 10 5.01 12.27 -37.40
CA CYS A 10 5.85 12.53 -36.20
C CYS A 10 7.28 12.08 -36.52
N ASP A 11 8.16 13.04 -36.77
CA ASP A 11 9.60 12.80 -36.87
C ASP A 11 10.16 12.51 -35.47
N TYR A 12 10.37 11.22 -35.20
CA TYR A 12 11.09 10.76 -34.02
C TYR A 12 12.60 10.98 -34.24
N VAL A 13 13.15 12.01 -33.60
CA VAL A 13 14.58 12.29 -33.63
C VAL A 13 15.32 11.27 -32.76
N ARG A 14 16.01 10.32 -33.38
CA ARG A 14 16.88 9.35 -32.71
C ARG A 14 18.04 10.06 -32.00
N PRO A 15 18.30 9.81 -30.71
CA PRO A 15 19.49 10.32 -30.03
C PRO A 15 20.77 9.72 -30.65
N PRO A 16 21.89 10.45 -30.65
CA PRO A 16 23.12 9.99 -31.29
C PRO A 16 23.72 8.79 -30.58
N ALA A 17 24.20 7.81 -31.36
CA ALA A 17 24.71 6.48 -30.97
C ALA A 17 25.81 6.50 -29.87
N ARG A 18 26.39 7.62 -29.54
CA ARG A 18 27.41 7.77 -28.49
C ARG A 18 26.86 7.78 -27.07
N GLN A 19 25.58 8.10 -26.83
CA GLN A 19 24.98 8.09 -25.50
C GLN A 19 24.54 6.68 -25.07
N LEU A 20 24.20 5.81 -26.03
CA LEU A 20 23.77 4.42 -25.75
C LEU A 20 24.94 3.45 -25.46
N ALA A 21 26.16 3.79 -25.88
CA ALA A 21 27.36 2.96 -25.64
C ALA A 21 27.81 2.91 -24.17
N GLY A 22 27.35 3.85 -23.32
CA GLY A 22 27.66 3.88 -21.89
C GLY A 22 26.83 2.87 -21.08
N VAL A 23 25.57 2.70 -21.43
CA VAL A 23 24.61 1.86 -20.69
C VAL A 23 24.85 0.35 -20.97
N ALA A 24 25.38 0.01 -22.14
CA ALA A 24 25.65 -1.39 -22.51
C ALA A 24 26.83 -2.04 -21.76
N ARG A 25 27.61 -1.28 -21.00
CA ARG A 25 28.79 -1.79 -20.26
C ARG A 25 28.45 -2.39 -18.88
N ASP A 26 27.30 -2.09 -18.32
CA ASP A 26 26.93 -2.47 -16.96
C ASP A 26 25.92 -3.64 -16.85
N ILE A 27 25.55 -4.27 -17.98
CA ILE A 27 24.70 -5.46 -17.92
C ILE A 27 25.57 -6.67 -17.56
N PRO A 28 25.33 -7.33 -16.40
CA PRO A 28 26.09 -8.52 -16.04
C PRO A 28 25.93 -9.60 -17.11
N THR A 29 27.04 -10.09 -17.65
CA THR A 29 27.13 -11.13 -18.69
C THR A 29 26.27 -12.37 -18.41
N LYS A 30 25.94 -12.63 -17.16
CA LYS A 30 25.07 -13.72 -16.72
C LYS A 30 23.61 -13.59 -17.20
N HIS A 31 23.08 -12.38 -17.35
CA HIS A 31 21.69 -12.16 -17.81
C HIS A 31 21.54 -12.33 -19.33
N CYS A 32 22.56 -11.95 -20.08
CA CYS A 32 22.62 -12.21 -21.52
C CYS A 32 22.67 -13.71 -21.86
N PHE A 33 23.31 -14.51 -21.00
CA PHE A 33 23.47 -15.96 -21.22
C PHE A 33 22.15 -16.71 -20.92
N ALA A 34 21.43 -16.32 -19.89
CA ALA A 34 20.14 -16.91 -19.51
C ALA A 34 19.04 -16.67 -20.56
N LEU A 35 18.99 -15.48 -21.18
CA LEU A 35 18.03 -15.14 -22.23
C LEU A 35 18.31 -15.87 -23.54
N ARG A 36 19.60 -16.10 -23.88
CA ARG A 36 19.99 -16.92 -25.05
C ARG A 36 19.56 -18.38 -24.90
N PHE A 37 19.56 -18.90 -23.67
CA PHE A 37 19.20 -20.30 -23.40
C PHE A 37 17.68 -20.53 -23.37
N LEU A 38 16.89 -19.55 -22.87
CA LEU A 38 15.45 -19.67 -22.74
C LEU A 38 14.67 -19.42 -24.03
N PHE A 39 15.17 -18.60 -24.95
CA PHE A 39 14.45 -18.20 -26.17
C PHE A 39 15.08 -18.62 -27.49
N GLY A 40 16.16 -19.43 -27.48
CA GLY A 40 16.73 -20.00 -28.70
C GLY A 40 17.39 -18.99 -29.67
N PHE A 41 17.69 -17.77 -29.24
CA PHE A 41 18.31 -16.73 -30.08
C PHE A 41 19.81 -16.93 -30.22
N SER A 42 20.23 -17.80 -31.12
CA SER A 42 21.64 -17.91 -31.53
C SER A 42 21.91 -16.93 -32.68
N GLY A 43 22.36 -15.71 -32.37
CA GLY A 43 22.78 -14.76 -33.39
C GLY A 43 22.31 -13.31 -33.24
N ALA A 44 21.49 -13.01 -32.24
CA ALA A 44 21.05 -11.63 -31.99
C ALA A 44 22.21 -10.76 -31.46
N SER A 45 22.35 -9.56 -32.01
CA SER A 45 23.31 -8.58 -31.52
C SER A 45 22.92 -8.04 -30.14
N PRO A 46 23.85 -7.51 -29.33
CA PRO A 46 23.50 -6.91 -28.03
C PRO A 46 22.44 -5.80 -28.11
N TYR A 47 22.37 -5.09 -29.23
CA TYR A 47 21.36 -4.05 -29.47
C TYR A 47 19.95 -4.63 -29.71
N GLN A 48 19.85 -5.74 -30.43
CA GLN A 48 18.54 -6.41 -30.62
C GLN A 48 18.01 -7.01 -29.33
N ILE A 49 18.91 -7.48 -28.44
CA ILE A 49 18.53 -7.98 -27.11
C ILE A 49 18.03 -6.82 -26.23
N LEU A 50 18.67 -5.66 -26.28
CA LEU A 50 18.25 -4.47 -25.53
C LEU A 50 16.89 -3.96 -26.02
N GLU A 51 16.67 -3.86 -27.32
CA GLU A 51 15.41 -3.44 -27.92
C GLU A 51 14.26 -4.43 -27.58
N LEU A 52 14.59 -5.73 -27.50
CA LEU A 52 13.63 -6.76 -27.08
C LEU A 52 13.32 -6.69 -25.58
N LEU A 53 14.30 -6.35 -24.74
CA LEU A 53 14.09 -6.13 -23.31
C LEU A 53 13.26 -4.87 -23.05
N GLU A 54 13.49 -3.78 -23.76
CA GLU A 54 12.66 -2.56 -23.69
C GLU A 54 11.24 -2.83 -24.16
N LEU A 55 11.05 -3.58 -25.25
CA LEU A 55 9.73 -4.01 -25.73
C LEU A 55 9.03 -4.96 -24.74
N LEU A 56 9.77 -5.87 -24.13
CA LEU A 56 9.24 -6.76 -23.09
C LEU A 56 8.88 -5.98 -21.83
N GLU A 57 9.70 -5.02 -21.40
CA GLU A 57 9.37 -4.13 -20.28
C GLU A 57 8.15 -3.26 -20.59
N LEU A 58 8.01 -2.73 -21.80
CA LEU A 58 6.83 -1.99 -22.23
C LEU A 58 5.60 -2.89 -22.30
N LEU A 59 5.70 -4.10 -22.82
CA LEU A 59 4.62 -5.10 -22.85
C LEU A 59 4.26 -5.60 -21.46
N PHE A 60 5.25 -5.83 -20.57
CA PHE A 60 4.99 -6.19 -19.18
C PHE A 60 4.37 -5.03 -18.40
N ASN A 61 4.78 -3.80 -18.64
CA ASN A 61 4.16 -2.60 -18.06
C ASN A 61 2.74 -2.39 -18.60
N ASP A 62 2.47 -2.61 -19.89
CA ASP A 62 1.12 -2.53 -20.46
C ASP A 62 0.21 -3.66 -19.94
N LEU A 63 0.72 -4.89 -19.79
CA LEU A 63 -0.01 -5.99 -19.15
C LEU A 63 -0.22 -5.78 -17.65
N ALA A 64 0.75 -5.17 -16.94
CA ALA A 64 0.62 -4.82 -15.53
C ALA A 64 -0.29 -3.59 -15.31
N MET A 65 -0.47 -2.74 -16.33
CA MET A 65 -1.34 -1.56 -16.32
C MET A 65 -2.77 -1.85 -16.76
N SER A 66 -3.07 -3.04 -17.31
CA SER A 66 -4.46 -3.41 -17.61
C SER A 66 -5.16 -3.78 -16.29
N SER A 67 -6.08 -2.92 -15.86
CA SER A 67 -6.92 -3.21 -14.70
C SER A 67 -7.64 -4.54 -14.90
N PRO A 68 -7.74 -5.39 -13.88
CA PRO A 68 -8.47 -6.64 -13.99
C PRO A 68 -9.94 -6.36 -14.35
N PRO A 69 -10.58 -7.18 -15.18
CA PRO A 69 -11.97 -6.99 -15.56
C PRO A 69 -12.91 -7.08 -14.34
N SER A 70 -12.57 -7.90 -13.36
CA SER A 70 -13.29 -8.05 -12.10
C SER A 70 -12.35 -7.98 -10.90
N LEU A 71 -12.81 -7.35 -9.82
CA LEU A 71 -12.08 -7.19 -8.56
C LEU A 71 -12.91 -7.71 -7.38
N GLY A 72 -12.35 -8.61 -6.59
CA GLY A 72 -12.83 -8.93 -5.27
C GLY A 72 -12.27 -7.95 -4.23
N LEU A 73 -13.10 -7.43 -3.35
CA LEU A 73 -12.65 -6.57 -2.26
C LEU A 73 -13.07 -7.16 -0.92
N ILE A 74 -12.09 -7.46 -0.08
CA ILE A 74 -12.27 -7.82 1.32
C ILE A 74 -12.26 -6.51 2.10
N ALA A 75 -13.46 -6.03 2.47
CA ALA A 75 -13.66 -4.68 2.97
C ALA A 75 -13.77 -4.65 4.51
N GLY A 76 -12.76 -4.14 5.16
CA GLY A 76 -12.79 -3.82 6.59
C GLY A 76 -13.40 -2.45 6.89
N ASN A 77 -13.07 -1.91 8.04
CA ASN A 77 -13.56 -0.62 8.54
C ASN A 77 -12.83 0.57 7.89
N GLY A 78 -13.46 1.74 7.98
CA GLY A 78 -12.89 3.03 7.57
C GLY A 78 -13.22 3.43 6.14
N ILE A 79 -12.56 4.47 5.66
CA ILE A 79 -12.77 5.05 4.32
C ILE A 79 -12.00 4.30 3.24
N TYR A 80 -10.97 3.53 3.61
CA TYR A 80 -10.07 2.91 2.67
C TYR A 80 -10.78 2.02 1.65
N PRO A 81 -11.71 1.11 2.00
CA PRO A 81 -12.45 0.31 1.01
C PRO A 81 -13.19 1.16 -0.01
N LEU A 82 -13.80 2.27 0.43
CA LEU A 82 -14.51 3.19 -0.47
C LEU A 82 -13.57 3.88 -1.46
N LEU A 83 -12.37 4.25 -1.02
CA LEU A 83 -11.33 4.83 -1.89
C LEU A 83 -10.86 3.82 -2.93
N VAL A 84 -10.67 2.55 -2.55
CA VAL A 84 -10.31 1.46 -3.49
C VAL A 84 -11.40 1.29 -4.54
N VAL A 85 -12.68 1.22 -4.15
CA VAL A 85 -13.80 1.10 -5.11
C VAL A 85 -13.79 2.25 -6.11
N ARG A 86 -13.71 3.49 -5.64
CA ARG A 86 -13.67 4.68 -6.51
C ARG A 86 -12.47 4.66 -7.46
N ALA A 87 -11.29 4.34 -6.94
CA ALA A 87 -10.06 4.31 -7.72
C ALA A 87 -10.05 3.17 -8.75
N ALA A 88 -10.53 1.97 -8.38
CA ALA A 88 -10.66 0.84 -9.28
C ALA A 88 -11.63 1.17 -10.43
N ARG A 89 -12.79 1.78 -10.14
CA ARG A 89 -13.72 2.26 -11.17
C ARG A 89 -13.09 3.30 -12.09
N ALA A 90 -12.39 4.28 -11.54
CA ALA A 90 -11.68 5.30 -12.32
C ALA A 90 -10.62 4.72 -13.26
N ARG A 91 -10.05 3.56 -12.91
CA ARG A 91 -9.08 2.82 -13.73
C ARG A 91 -9.71 1.73 -14.61
N GLY A 92 -11.05 1.71 -14.74
CA GLY A 92 -11.77 0.88 -15.70
C GLY A 92 -12.11 -0.53 -15.23
N VAL A 93 -11.99 -0.86 -13.94
CA VAL A 93 -12.50 -2.13 -13.39
C VAL A 93 -14.03 -2.16 -13.57
N GLN A 94 -14.52 -3.16 -14.31
CA GLN A 94 -15.92 -3.23 -14.70
C GLN A 94 -16.80 -3.86 -13.63
N GLU A 95 -16.30 -4.90 -12.96
CA GLU A 95 -17.06 -5.62 -11.93
C GLU A 95 -16.30 -5.58 -10.59
N ILE A 96 -16.99 -5.17 -9.52
CA ILE A 96 -16.47 -5.12 -8.16
C ILE A 96 -17.38 -5.92 -7.23
N HIS A 97 -16.82 -6.97 -6.64
CA HIS A 97 -17.50 -7.91 -5.75
C HIS A 97 -16.97 -7.75 -4.33
N VAL A 98 -17.80 -7.32 -3.39
CA VAL A 98 -17.36 -6.97 -2.03
C VAL A 98 -17.78 -8.04 -1.02
N ALA A 99 -16.80 -8.57 -0.30
CA ALA A 99 -17.01 -9.28 0.96
C ALA A 99 -16.96 -8.24 2.10
N ALA A 100 -18.12 -7.92 2.65
CA ALA A 100 -18.30 -6.95 3.72
C ALA A 100 -18.52 -7.65 5.07
N PHE A 101 -18.07 -7.02 6.15
CA PHE A 101 -18.17 -7.58 7.49
C PHE A 101 -19.16 -6.81 8.34
N ASP A 102 -20.11 -7.54 8.95
CA ASP A 102 -21.11 -6.99 9.86
C ASP A 102 -20.42 -6.23 11.01
N GLY A 103 -20.82 -4.97 11.21
CA GLY A 103 -20.28 -4.10 12.25
C GLY A 103 -18.89 -3.51 11.98
N GLU A 104 -18.26 -3.84 10.86
CA GLU A 104 -16.96 -3.29 10.45
C GLU A 104 -17.06 -2.45 9.17
N THR A 105 -17.55 -3.04 8.10
CA THR A 105 -17.62 -2.38 6.79
C THR A 105 -18.71 -1.30 6.80
N ARG A 106 -18.36 -0.14 6.25
CA ARG A 106 -19.32 0.96 6.09
C ARG A 106 -20.38 0.62 5.05
N PRO A 107 -21.69 0.78 5.37
CA PRO A 107 -22.76 0.41 4.45
C PRO A 107 -22.75 1.15 3.11
N GLU A 108 -22.18 2.37 3.08
CA GLU A 108 -22.09 3.20 1.87
C GLU A 108 -21.28 2.56 0.74
N ILE A 109 -20.52 1.50 1.04
CA ILE A 109 -19.77 0.77 0.01
C ILE A 109 -20.71 0.11 -1.02
N ALA A 110 -21.94 -0.20 -0.63
CA ALA A 110 -22.92 -0.82 -1.50
C ALA A 110 -23.30 0.04 -2.72
N GLU A 111 -23.12 1.37 -2.64
CA GLU A 111 -23.50 2.28 -3.72
C GLU A 111 -22.57 2.22 -4.94
N GLY A 112 -21.37 1.67 -4.82
CA GLY A 112 -20.35 1.69 -5.88
C GLY A 112 -19.96 0.33 -6.45
N VAL A 113 -20.67 -0.76 -6.09
CA VAL A 113 -20.25 -2.14 -6.38
C VAL A 113 -21.35 -2.95 -7.07
N ASP A 114 -20.97 -4.00 -7.81
CA ASP A 114 -21.91 -4.83 -8.57
C ASP A 114 -22.55 -5.92 -7.69
N SER A 115 -21.80 -6.42 -6.72
CA SER A 115 -22.36 -7.33 -5.72
C SER A 115 -21.67 -7.18 -4.38
N ILE A 116 -22.41 -7.46 -3.32
CA ILE A 116 -21.93 -7.43 -1.94
C ILE A 116 -22.48 -8.61 -1.16
N GLU A 117 -21.61 -9.29 -0.44
CA GLU A 117 -22.01 -10.33 0.50
C GLU A 117 -21.58 -9.96 1.92
N TRP A 118 -22.58 -9.73 2.79
CA TRP A 118 -22.37 -9.45 4.20
C TRP A 118 -22.11 -10.73 4.97
N MET A 119 -21.06 -10.74 5.77
CA MET A 119 -20.65 -11.89 6.56
C MET A 119 -20.04 -11.46 7.88
N ARG A 120 -19.90 -12.40 8.82
CA ARG A 120 -19.15 -12.14 10.05
C ARG A 120 -17.68 -12.38 9.84
N VAL A 121 -16.87 -11.67 10.61
CA VAL A 121 -15.42 -11.93 10.67
C VAL A 121 -15.18 -13.38 11.10
N GLY A 122 -14.33 -14.09 10.37
CA GLY A 122 -14.05 -15.51 10.60
C GLY A 122 -14.80 -16.50 9.68
N GLN A 123 -15.68 -16.04 8.80
CA GLN A 123 -16.35 -16.90 7.81
C GLN A 123 -15.52 -17.08 6.53
N LEU A 124 -14.34 -17.70 6.67
CA LEU A 124 -13.39 -17.87 5.55
C LEU A 124 -13.96 -18.73 4.41
N GLY A 125 -14.62 -19.83 4.72
CA GLY A 125 -15.23 -20.69 3.70
C GLY A 125 -16.32 -19.96 2.91
N ARG A 126 -17.09 -19.08 3.57
CA ARG A 126 -18.10 -18.25 2.94
C ARG A 126 -17.45 -17.23 1.98
N LEU A 127 -16.38 -16.57 2.40
CA LEU A 127 -15.59 -15.66 1.58
C LEU A 127 -15.07 -16.34 0.31
N LEU A 128 -14.41 -17.49 0.45
CA LEU A 128 -13.87 -18.24 -0.68
C LEU A 128 -14.97 -18.65 -1.67
N ASN A 129 -16.09 -19.19 -1.16
CA ASN A 129 -17.23 -19.60 -1.98
C ASN A 129 -17.85 -18.40 -2.71
N TYR A 130 -17.94 -17.24 -2.07
CA TYR A 130 -18.47 -16.02 -2.69
C TYR A 130 -17.60 -15.60 -3.89
N PHE A 131 -16.30 -15.45 -3.70
CA PHE A 131 -15.42 -15.05 -4.80
C PHE A 131 -15.34 -16.09 -5.92
N THR A 132 -15.37 -17.37 -5.58
CA THR A 132 -15.42 -18.44 -6.60
C THR A 132 -16.70 -18.35 -7.44
N ARG A 133 -17.88 -18.18 -6.82
CA ARG A 133 -19.15 -18.03 -7.54
C ARG A 133 -19.21 -16.77 -8.40
N ALA A 134 -18.59 -15.69 -7.93
CA ALA A 134 -18.51 -14.43 -8.65
C ALA A 134 -17.43 -14.41 -9.75
N GLY A 135 -16.68 -15.49 -9.94
CA GLY A 135 -15.63 -15.56 -10.96
C GLY A 135 -14.46 -14.61 -10.72
N VAL A 136 -14.21 -14.23 -9.47
CA VAL A 136 -13.12 -13.33 -9.09
C VAL A 136 -11.79 -14.05 -9.20
N HIS A 137 -10.83 -13.44 -9.92
CA HIS A 137 -9.45 -13.92 -10.02
C HIS A 137 -8.43 -13.01 -9.30
N HIS A 138 -8.79 -11.75 -9.05
CA HIS A 138 -7.94 -10.79 -8.35
C HIS A 138 -8.71 -10.18 -7.19
N ALA A 139 -8.12 -10.18 -6.01
CA ALA A 139 -8.75 -9.59 -4.83
C ALA A 139 -7.80 -8.61 -4.14
N MET A 140 -8.36 -7.69 -3.37
CA MET A 140 -7.63 -6.78 -2.47
C MET A 140 -8.20 -6.86 -1.07
N MET A 141 -7.35 -6.56 -0.08
CA MET A 141 -7.77 -6.29 1.29
C MET A 141 -7.63 -4.78 1.56
N ALA A 142 -8.67 -4.15 2.08
CA ALA A 142 -8.64 -2.74 2.47
C ALA A 142 -9.45 -2.50 3.74
N GLY A 143 -8.95 -1.61 4.59
CA GLY A 143 -9.55 -1.29 5.88
C GLY A 143 -9.06 -2.17 7.03
N GLN A 144 -9.50 -1.85 8.23
CA GLN A 144 -9.12 -2.56 9.45
C GLN A 144 -10.25 -3.47 9.94
N ILE A 145 -9.89 -4.50 10.69
CA ILE A 145 -10.81 -5.27 11.53
C ILE A 145 -10.48 -4.95 12.98
N ALA A 146 -11.46 -4.53 13.77
CA ALA A 146 -11.22 -4.11 15.16
C ALA A 146 -10.72 -5.31 16.01
N PRO A 147 -9.64 -5.12 16.83
CA PRO A 147 -9.06 -6.21 17.61
C PRO A 147 -10.06 -6.91 18.56
N LYS A 148 -11.03 -6.17 19.11
CA LYS A 148 -12.10 -6.71 19.94
C LYS A 148 -12.92 -7.79 19.24
N ASN A 149 -13.12 -7.65 17.93
CA ASN A 149 -13.89 -8.60 17.13
C ASN A 149 -13.10 -9.88 16.84
N LEU A 150 -11.77 -9.87 17.03
CA LEU A 150 -10.94 -11.07 16.95
C LEU A 150 -11.18 -12.04 18.14
N PHE A 151 -11.61 -11.55 19.29
CA PHE A 151 -11.95 -12.37 20.46
C PHE A 151 -13.39 -12.89 20.44
N GLU A 152 -14.28 -12.25 19.67
CA GLU A 152 -15.68 -12.65 19.50
C GLU A 152 -15.90 -13.47 18.21
N LEU A 153 -14.81 -13.91 17.58
CA LEU A 153 -14.86 -14.69 16.36
C LEU A 153 -15.70 -15.96 16.53
N ARG A 154 -16.65 -16.14 15.61
CA ARG A 154 -17.31 -17.43 15.39
C ARG A 154 -16.80 -18.00 14.06
N PRO A 155 -15.56 -18.55 14.07
CA PRO A 155 -14.92 -19.05 12.86
C PRO A 155 -15.71 -20.23 12.30
N ASP A 156 -15.83 -20.27 10.97
CA ASP A 156 -16.31 -21.46 10.28
C ASP A 156 -15.24 -22.57 10.29
N LEU A 157 -15.61 -23.75 9.82
CA LEU A 157 -14.71 -24.91 9.83
C LEU A 157 -13.40 -24.63 9.08
N LYS A 158 -13.47 -23.87 7.98
CA LYS A 158 -12.31 -23.51 7.16
C LYS A 158 -11.34 -22.59 7.94
N ALA A 159 -11.87 -21.58 8.61
CA ALA A 159 -11.10 -20.68 9.46
C ALA A 159 -10.52 -21.41 10.69
N LEU A 160 -11.27 -22.35 11.30
CA LEU A 160 -10.77 -23.18 12.40
C LEU A 160 -9.56 -24.04 11.98
N VAL A 161 -9.64 -24.69 10.82
CA VAL A 161 -8.53 -25.47 10.27
C VAL A 161 -7.31 -24.58 10.00
N LEU A 162 -7.51 -23.42 9.39
CA LEU A 162 -6.44 -22.45 9.16
C LEU A 162 -5.78 -22.03 10.49
N LEU A 163 -6.56 -21.57 11.45
CA LEU A 163 -6.05 -21.12 12.75
C LEU A 163 -5.34 -22.24 13.54
N GLY A 164 -5.80 -23.50 13.39
CA GLY A 164 -5.17 -24.67 13.98
C GLY A 164 -3.81 -25.00 13.38
N ALA A 165 -3.60 -24.68 12.10
CA ALA A 165 -2.35 -24.93 11.39
C ALA A 165 -1.27 -23.87 11.66
N LEU A 166 -1.65 -22.68 12.15
CA LEU A 166 -0.71 -21.58 12.40
C LEU A 166 0.09 -21.78 13.70
N LYS A 167 1.41 -21.75 13.60
CA LYS A 167 2.32 -21.80 14.76
C LYS A 167 2.28 -20.51 15.61
N LYS A 168 2.07 -19.36 14.97
CA LYS A 168 1.86 -18.04 15.60
C LYS A 168 0.52 -17.50 15.09
N ARG A 169 -0.21 -16.78 15.94
CA ARG A 169 -1.52 -16.21 15.61
C ARG A 169 -1.48 -14.69 15.69
N ASN A 170 -0.51 -14.10 14.99
CA ASN A 170 -0.48 -12.65 14.77
C ASN A 170 -1.18 -12.29 13.45
N ALA A 171 -1.42 -11.00 13.22
CA ALA A 171 -2.12 -10.51 12.03
C ALA A 171 -1.45 -10.98 10.73
N GLU A 172 -0.11 -10.90 10.66
CA GLU A 172 0.67 -11.30 9.50
C GLU A 172 0.46 -12.76 9.11
N THR A 173 0.53 -13.69 10.08
CA THR A 173 0.35 -15.13 9.81
C THR A 173 -1.09 -15.48 9.45
N ILE A 174 -2.07 -14.81 10.06
CA ILE A 174 -3.49 -15.02 9.77
C ILE A 174 -3.81 -14.53 8.35
N PHE A 175 -3.44 -13.29 8.00
CA PHE A 175 -3.71 -12.74 6.66
C PHE A 175 -2.90 -13.43 5.57
N GLY A 176 -1.65 -13.81 5.83
CA GLY A 176 -0.86 -14.66 4.94
C GLY A 176 -1.51 -16.02 4.69
N GLY A 177 -2.09 -16.61 5.73
CA GLY A 177 -2.87 -17.85 5.62
C GLY A 177 -4.14 -17.67 4.77
N ILE A 178 -4.87 -16.57 4.94
CA ILE A 178 -6.04 -16.23 4.11
C ILE A 178 -5.62 -16.06 2.64
N ALA A 179 -4.51 -15.36 2.37
CA ALA A 179 -3.97 -15.19 1.03
C ALA A 179 -3.65 -16.53 0.37
N ASN A 180 -3.09 -17.49 1.12
CA ASN A 180 -2.82 -18.84 0.64
C ASN A 180 -4.11 -19.63 0.35
N GLU A 181 -5.15 -19.47 1.17
CA GLU A 181 -6.46 -20.12 0.91
C GLU A 181 -7.16 -19.52 -0.32
N LEU A 182 -7.05 -18.20 -0.55
CA LEU A 182 -7.51 -17.54 -1.78
C LEU A 182 -6.80 -18.10 -3.01
N ALA A 183 -5.47 -18.24 -2.95
CA ALA A 183 -4.69 -18.79 -4.05
C ALA A 183 -5.11 -20.22 -4.43
N LYS A 184 -5.53 -21.06 -3.47
CA LYS A 184 -6.05 -22.43 -3.73
C LYS A 184 -7.34 -22.45 -4.55
N VAL A 185 -8.10 -21.35 -4.55
CA VAL A 185 -9.32 -21.18 -5.35
C VAL A 185 -9.09 -20.23 -6.55
N ASN A 186 -7.83 -20.10 -7.00
CA ASN A 186 -7.39 -19.27 -8.13
C ASN A 186 -7.69 -17.77 -7.97
N VAL A 187 -7.71 -17.26 -6.74
CA VAL A 187 -7.83 -15.83 -6.45
C VAL A 187 -6.47 -15.31 -6.00
N THR A 188 -5.88 -14.42 -6.79
CA THR A 188 -4.61 -13.74 -6.47
C THR A 188 -4.87 -12.50 -5.63
N LEU A 189 -4.22 -12.40 -4.47
CA LEU A 189 -4.31 -11.20 -3.65
C LEU A 189 -3.32 -10.14 -4.16
N LEU A 190 -3.84 -9.02 -4.64
CA LEU A 190 -3.09 -7.86 -5.10
C LEU A 190 -2.52 -7.06 -3.92
N PRO A 191 -1.46 -6.26 -4.14
CA PRO A 191 -1.00 -5.29 -3.15
C PRO A 191 -2.14 -4.35 -2.73
N ALA A 192 -2.22 -4.05 -1.44
CA ALA A 192 -3.25 -3.15 -0.90
C ALA A 192 -3.10 -1.69 -1.39
N THR A 193 -1.98 -1.35 -2.00
CA THR A 193 -1.73 -0.06 -2.66
C THR A 193 -2.25 0.02 -4.09
N THR A 194 -2.65 -1.11 -4.69
CA THR A 194 -3.17 -1.17 -6.07
C THR A 194 -4.32 -0.18 -6.26
N PHE A 195 -4.30 0.53 -7.36
CA PHE A 195 -5.18 1.66 -7.72
C PHE A 195 -4.94 2.95 -6.92
N LEU A 196 -4.16 2.94 -5.83
CA LEU A 196 -3.91 4.08 -4.96
C LEU A 196 -2.43 4.50 -4.92
N GLU A 197 -1.65 4.13 -5.92
CA GLU A 197 -0.22 4.44 -6.02
C GLU A 197 0.02 5.96 -5.94
N ASP A 198 -0.86 6.77 -6.53
CA ASP A 198 -0.81 8.23 -6.48
C ASP A 198 -1.08 8.81 -5.08
N SER A 199 -1.58 7.99 -4.17
CA SER A 199 -1.81 8.35 -2.75
C SER A 199 -0.66 7.93 -1.84
N LEU A 200 0.39 7.30 -2.38
CA LEU A 200 1.61 7.05 -1.61
C LEU A 200 2.31 8.36 -1.27
N ALA A 201 2.83 8.43 -0.06
CA ALA A 201 3.56 9.60 0.42
C ALA A 201 4.82 9.82 -0.44
N GLY A 202 4.97 11.03 -0.98
CA GLY A 202 6.23 11.46 -1.59
C GLY A 202 7.31 11.73 -0.56
N LYS A 203 8.52 12.04 -1.01
CA LYS A 203 9.66 12.45 -0.17
C LYS A 203 9.62 13.93 0.15
N GLY A 204 10.05 14.30 1.34
CA GLY A 204 10.20 15.69 1.79
C GLY A 204 8.91 16.28 2.35
N TRP A 205 8.78 17.59 2.29
CA TRP A 205 7.62 18.32 2.80
C TRP A 205 6.39 18.12 1.91
N LEU A 206 5.28 17.65 2.52
CA LEU A 206 4.05 17.29 1.79
C LEU A 206 2.87 18.25 2.08
N ALA A 207 2.73 18.73 3.32
CA ALA A 207 1.67 19.63 3.75
C ALA A 207 1.97 20.28 5.10
N GLY A 208 1.16 21.24 5.51
CA GLY A 208 1.32 21.98 6.75
C GLY A 208 2.46 23.00 6.71
N PRO A 209 2.86 23.56 7.86
CA PRO A 209 3.98 24.48 7.95
C PRO A 209 5.29 23.86 7.46
N LYS A 210 6.15 24.66 6.84
CA LYS A 210 7.50 24.18 6.46
C LYS A 210 8.27 23.74 7.71
N PRO A 211 8.89 22.53 7.71
CA PRO A 211 9.60 22.03 8.86
C PRO A 211 10.85 22.84 9.16
N LYS A 212 11.12 23.07 10.45
CA LYS A 212 12.42 23.59 10.91
C LYS A 212 13.45 22.47 10.87
N ARG A 213 14.73 22.81 10.65
CA ARG A 213 15.85 21.82 10.58
C ARG A 213 15.82 20.83 11.74
N ARG A 214 15.66 21.31 12.96
CA ARG A 214 15.58 20.45 14.17
C ARG A 214 14.47 19.41 14.10
N MET A 215 13.32 19.72 13.50
CA MET A 215 12.23 18.76 13.35
C MET A 215 12.60 17.67 12.36
N ILE A 216 13.35 18.02 11.32
CA ILE A 216 13.88 17.06 10.34
C ILE A 216 14.92 16.15 11.04
N ASP A 217 15.83 16.72 11.84
CA ASP A 217 16.82 15.96 12.60
C ASP A 217 16.13 14.96 13.57
N ASP A 218 15.04 15.42 14.25
CA ASP A 218 14.22 14.57 15.12
C ASP A 218 13.52 13.45 14.32
N ALA A 219 13.04 13.74 13.10
CA ALA A 219 12.42 12.76 12.21
C ALA A 219 13.44 11.73 11.71
N GLU A 220 14.62 12.14 11.29
CA GLU A 220 15.71 11.26 10.84
C GLU A 220 16.19 10.34 11.98
N TYR A 221 16.31 10.88 13.20
CA TYR A 221 16.61 10.09 14.39
C TYR A 221 15.49 9.08 14.67
N GLY A 222 14.24 9.56 14.71
CA GLY A 222 13.06 8.74 14.96
C GLY A 222 12.87 7.64 13.91
N TYR A 223 13.21 7.91 12.65
CA TYR A 223 13.13 6.92 11.57
C TYR A 223 14.01 5.70 11.89
N ARG A 224 15.28 5.92 12.23
CA ARG A 224 16.19 4.82 12.61
C ARG A 224 15.67 4.01 13.80
N ILE A 225 15.16 4.70 14.83
CA ILE A 225 14.59 4.02 16.01
C ILE A 225 13.33 3.24 15.64
N ALA A 226 12.41 3.84 14.86
CA ALA A 226 11.18 3.18 14.44
C ALA A 226 11.45 1.93 13.60
N LYS A 227 12.44 1.97 12.69
CA LYS A 227 12.86 0.79 11.90
C LYS A 227 13.37 -0.33 12.79
N GLU A 228 14.21 -0.04 13.81
CA GLU A 228 14.69 -1.06 14.75
C GLU A 228 13.56 -1.64 15.62
N VAL A 229 12.67 -0.80 16.14
CA VAL A 229 11.51 -1.25 16.93
C VAL A 229 10.58 -2.11 16.07
N SER A 230 10.36 -1.72 14.82
CA SER A 230 9.50 -2.47 13.89
C SER A 230 10.12 -3.81 13.48
N ARG A 231 11.45 -3.89 13.39
CA ARG A 231 12.18 -5.15 13.15
C ARG A 231 12.00 -6.16 14.27
N LEU A 232 11.82 -5.67 15.51
CA LEU A 232 11.54 -6.50 16.68
C LEU A 232 10.04 -6.88 16.83
N ASP A 233 9.19 -6.45 15.91
CA ASP A 233 7.72 -6.65 15.91
C ASP A 233 7.05 -6.09 17.20
N ILE A 234 7.59 -4.99 17.74
CA ILE A 234 7.03 -4.29 18.92
C ILE A 234 5.96 -3.29 18.48
N GLY A 235 6.30 -2.41 17.51
CA GLY A 235 5.46 -1.36 16.96
C GLY A 235 6.15 -0.69 15.78
N GLN A 236 5.50 0.30 15.18
CA GLN A 236 6.01 0.98 13.98
C GLN A 236 5.93 2.51 14.09
N THR A 237 5.59 3.03 15.27
CA THR A 237 5.49 4.47 15.53
C THR A 237 6.32 4.83 16.75
N VAL A 238 7.11 5.90 16.63
CA VAL A 238 7.84 6.50 17.74
C VAL A 238 7.54 7.98 17.84
N VAL A 239 7.61 8.52 19.05
CA VAL A 239 7.43 9.96 19.30
C VAL A 239 8.74 10.53 19.82
N ILE A 240 9.23 11.55 19.14
CA ILE A 240 10.51 12.19 19.42
C ILE A 240 10.28 13.62 19.89
N ARG A 241 11.08 14.06 20.84
CA ARG A 241 11.22 15.46 21.20
C ARG A 241 12.68 15.80 21.42
N HIS A 242 13.21 16.73 20.63
CA HIS A 242 14.54 17.29 20.84
C HIS A 242 15.65 16.21 20.98
N GLY A 243 15.66 15.23 20.06
CA GLY A 243 16.63 14.14 20.05
C GLY A 243 16.36 13.06 21.12
N THR A 244 15.19 13.08 21.79
CA THR A 244 14.84 12.10 22.82
C THR A 244 13.58 11.35 22.41
N VAL A 245 13.62 10.01 22.50
CA VAL A 245 12.44 9.15 22.34
C VAL A 245 11.56 9.33 23.59
N VAL A 246 10.34 9.83 23.43
CA VAL A 246 9.39 10.05 24.53
C VAL A 246 8.28 9.00 24.57
N ALA A 247 7.99 8.35 23.44
CA ALA A 247 7.10 7.19 23.38
C ALA A 247 7.48 6.26 22.22
N VAL A 248 7.20 4.99 22.44
CA VAL A 248 7.30 3.92 21.43
C VAL A 248 5.96 3.21 21.41
N GLU A 249 5.35 3.04 20.23
CA GLU A 249 4.15 2.25 20.06
C GLU A 249 4.43 0.78 20.37
N ALA A 250 3.51 0.15 21.09
CA ALA A 250 3.51 -1.28 21.33
C ALA A 250 2.08 -1.82 21.13
N PHE A 251 1.56 -2.58 22.10
CA PHE A 251 0.24 -3.20 22.00
C PHE A 251 -0.93 -2.18 21.97
N GLU A 252 -0.73 -1.00 22.55
CA GLU A 252 -1.75 0.06 22.63
C GLU A 252 -2.16 0.63 21.25
N GLY A 253 -1.28 0.54 20.25
CA GLY A 253 -1.49 1.07 18.91
C GLY A 253 -1.10 2.54 18.72
N THR A 254 -1.11 2.98 17.47
CA THR A 254 -0.56 4.29 17.03
C THR A 254 -1.20 5.48 17.76
N ASN A 255 -2.53 5.51 17.88
CA ASN A 255 -3.24 6.68 18.44
C ASN A 255 -2.89 6.91 19.92
N ASP A 256 -2.91 5.86 20.73
CA ASP A 256 -2.60 5.95 22.14
C ASP A 256 -1.11 6.28 22.37
N ALA A 257 -0.22 5.74 21.52
CA ALA A 257 1.20 6.10 21.54
C ALA A 257 1.41 7.59 21.21
N ILE A 258 0.67 8.16 20.24
CA ILE A 258 0.69 9.58 19.91
C ILE A 258 0.21 10.43 21.09
N HIS A 259 -0.93 10.11 21.71
CA HIS A 259 -1.46 10.84 22.87
C HIS A 259 -0.47 10.81 24.04
N ARG A 260 0.06 9.65 24.38
CA ARG A 260 1.05 9.48 25.47
C ARG A 260 2.33 10.28 25.18
N GLY A 261 2.85 10.15 23.95
CA GLY A 261 4.04 10.86 23.53
C GLY A 261 3.85 12.37 23.46
N GLY A 262 2.71 12.85 22.98
CA GLY A 262 2.36 14.26 22.91
C GLY A 262 2.27 14.90 24.30
N ALA A 263 1.64 14.22 25.26
CA ALA A 263 1.57 14.67 26.66
C ALA A 263 2.98 14.81 27.26
N LEU A 264 3.85 13.83 27.07
CA LEU A 264 5.24 13.86 27.55
C LEU A 264 6.07 14.93 26.85
N ALA A 265 5.82 15.15 25.57
CA ALA A 265 6.50 16.15 24.76
C ALA A 265 6.00 17.59 24.99
N LYS A 266 4.96 17.81 25.79
CA LYS A 266 4.39 19.13 26.08
C LYS A 266 4.14 19.95 24.80
N GLY A 267 3.52 19.33 23.80
CA GLY A 267 3.10 20.00 22.57
C GLY A 267 4.19 20.30 21.55
N GLN A 268 5.34 19.63 21.58
CA GLN A 268 6.43 19.79 20.60
C GLN A 268 6.94 18.45 20.06
N ALA A 269 6.01 17.53 19.85
CA ALA A 269 6.33 16.19 19.37
C ALA A 269 6.54 16.13 17.88
N VAL A 270 7.50 15.30 17.48
CA VAL A 270 7.63 14.75 16.12
C VAL A 270 7.26 13.27 16.21
N VAL A 271 6.23 12.86 15.50
CA VAL A 271 5.81 11.47 15.38
C VAL A 271 6.43 10.90 14.11
N VAL A 272 7.03 9.73 14.20
CA VAL A 272 7.60 9.01 13.05
C VAL A 272 6.93 7.65 12.94
N LYS A 273 6.33 7.39 11.79
CA LYS A 273 5.67 6.12 11.46
C LYS A 273 6.30 5.49 10.23
N VAL A 274 6.69 4.22 10.35
CA VAL A 274 7.38 3.47 9.31
C VAL A 274 6.66 2.16 8.97
N SER A 275 7.05 1.52 7.87
CA SER A 275 6.70 0.13 7.59
C SER A 275 7.69 -0.82 8.27
N LYS A 276 7.24 -2.03 8.58
CA LYS A 276 8.15 -3.11 9.02
C LYS A 276 9.06 -3.52 7.85
N PRO A 277 10.30 -3.98 8.11
CA PRO A 277 11.23 -4.35 7.04
C PRO A 277 10.70 -5.41 6.07
N ASN A 278 9.95 -6.39 6.57
CA ASN A 278 9.39 -7.50 5.79
C ASN A 278 7.85 -7.43 5.71
N GLN A 279 7.29 -6.22 5.75
CA GLN A 279 5.84 -6.02 5.72
C GLN A 279 5.24 -6.56 4.41
N ASP A 280 4.19 -7.37 4.53
CA ASP A 280 3.48 -7.89 3.36
C ASP A 280 2.44 -6.85 2.88
N PHE A 281 2.80 -6.11 1.85
CA PHE A 281 1.99 -5.05 1.27
C PHE A 281 0.67 -5.52 0.63
N ARG A 282 0.40 -6.81 0.58
CA ARG A 282 -0.89 -7.32 0.11
C ARG A 282 -2.02 -7.04 1.11
N PHE A 283 -1.70 -6.88 2.40
CA PHE A 283 -2.73 -6.69 3.44
C PHE A 283 -2.30 -5.77 4.59
N ASP A 284 -1.02 -5.43 4.71
CA ASP A 284 -0.52 -4.57 5.79
C ASP A 284 0.27 -3.40 5.18
N VAL A 285 -0.39 -2.26 5.02
CA VAL A 285 0.17 -1.02 4.51
C VAL A 285 -0.01 0.07 5.57
N PRO A 286 1.04 0.80 5.96
CA PRO A 286 0.88 1.96 6.80
C PRO A 286 -0.05 2.99 6.15
N VAL A 287 -1.01 3.49 6.91
CA VAL A 287 -1.95 4.51 6.42
C VAL A 287 -1.97 5.72 7.35
N ILE A 288 -2.19 6.89 6.75
CA ILE A 288 -2.51 8.14 7.43
C ILE A 288 -3.83 8.65 6.87
N GLY A 289 -4.81 8.91 7.73
CA GLY A 289 -6.09 9.54 7.41
C GLY A 289 -6.31 10.82 8.19
N CYS A 290 -7.44 11.51 7.95
CA CYS A 290 -7.81 12.72 8.69
C CYS A 290 -7.86 12.48 10.21
N GLN A 291 -8.34 11.32 10.65
CA GLN A 291 -8.35 10.94 12.07
C GLN A 291 -6.96 10.96 12.70
N THR A 292 -5.92 10.53 11.96
CA THR A 292 -4.55 10.58 12.48
C THR A 292 -4.09 12.04 12.68
N ILE A 293 -4.50 12.95 11.79
CA ILE A 293 -4.21 14.38 11.92
C ILE A 293 -4.93 14.96 13.15
N GLU A 294 -6.20 14.60 13.36
CA GLU A 294 -6.99 15.02 14.54
C GLU A 294 -6.33 14.56 15.83
N VAL A 295 -6.00 13.28 15.95
CA VAL A 295 -5.27 12.73 17.12
C VAL A 295 -3.94 13.43 17.34
N ALA A 296 -3.19 13.70 16.27
CA ALA A 296 -1.93 14.42 16.36
C ALA A 296 -2.12 15.88 16.82
N ALA A 297 -3.19 16.54 16.37
CA ALA A 297 -3.54 17.90 16.78
C ALA A 297 -3.89 17.96 18.28
N GLU A 298 -4.75 17.08 18.75
CA GLU A 298 -5.14 16.96 20.15
C GLU A 298 -3.93 16.69 21.06
N ALA A 299 -3.00 15.84 20.59
CA ALA A 299 -1.76 15.54 21.31
C ALA A 299 -0.69 16.65 21.20
N GLY A 300 -0.94 17.74 20.47
CA GLY A 300 0.00 18.85 20.30
C GLY A 300 1.22 18.49 19.45
N VAL A 301 1.11 17.48 18.58
CA VAL A 301 2.15 17.10 17.62
C VAL A 301 2.39 18.23 16.62
N LYS A 302 3.65 18.45 16.26
CA LYS A 302 4.04 19.48 15.27
C LYS A 302 4.41 18.90 13.91
N MET A 303 4.79 17.61 13.87
CA MET A 303 5.18 16.95 12.64
C MET A 303 4.82 15.46 12.69
N LEU A 304 4.23 14.98 11.61
CA LEU A 304 4.10 13.57 11.27
C LEU A 304 5.11 13.27 10.16
N ALA A 305 6.16 12.55 10.49
CA ALA A 305 7.11 11.99 9.54
C ALA A 305 6.67 10.57 9.19
N ILE A 306 6.50 10.27 7.91
CA ILE A 306 5.99 9.00 7.40
C ILE A 306 6.92 8.44 6.33
N GLU A 307 7.02 7.14 6.22
CA GLU A 307 7.90 6.51 5.25
C GLU A 307 7.41 6.78 3.82
N ALA A 308 8.25 7.42 3.02
CA ALA A 308 7.97 7.75 1.62
C ALA A 308 7.83 6.48 0.78
N ALA A 309 6.98 6.51 -0.25
CA ALA A 309 6.64 5.40 -1.13
C ALA A 309 6.10 4.13 -0.44
N ARG A 310 5.89 4.18 0.90
CA ARG A 310 5.41 3.03 1.69
C ARG A 310 4.20 3.33 2.56
N THR A 311 3.81 4.60 2.70
CA THR A 311 2.66 5.03 3.50
C THR A 311 1.59 5.61 2.59
N LEU A 312 0.35 5.14 2.70
CA LEU A 312 -0.80 5.72 1.99
C LEU A 312 -1.39 6.90 2.76
N LEU A 313 -1.66 8.00 2.06
CA LEU A 313 -2.49 9.10 2.52
C LEU A 313 -3.93 8.85 2.06
N LEU A 314 -4.79 8.36 2.96
CA LEU A 314 -6.19 8.04 2.65
C LEU A 314 -6.98 9.33 2.44
N ASP A 315 -7.41 9.58 1.21
CA ASP A 315 -7.90 10.89 0.74
C ASP A 315 -6.83 11.97 0.90
N SER A 316 -5.79 11.88 0.08
CA SER A 316 -4.58 12.71 0.17
C SER A 316 -4.91 14.22 0.21
N ALA A 317 -5.93 14.65 -0.54
CA ALA A 317 -6.36 16.06 -0.55
C ALA A 317 -6.95 16.47 0.81
N ALA A 318 -7.84 15.66 1.37
CA ALA A 318 -8.45 15.91 2.67
C ALA A 318 -7.42 15.88 3.81
N VAL A 319 -6.49 14.92 3.77
CA VAL A 319 -5.40 14.79 4.77
C VAL A 319 -4.49 16.02 4.74
N LYS A 320 -4.07 16.48 3.55
CA LYS A 320 -3.23 17.68 3.40
C LYS A 320 -3.96 18.93 3.91
N ALA A 321 -5.23 19.09 3.52
CA ALA A 321 -6.04 20.23 4.01
C ALA A 321 -6.25 20.18 5.53
N ALA A 322 -6.42 18.99 6.13
CA ALA A 322 -6.51 18.83 7.58
C ALA A 322 -5.19 19.22 8.27
N ALA A 323 -4.04 18.79 7.72
CA ALA A 323 -2.72 19.13 8.23
C ALA A 323 -2.45 20.65 8.19
N ASP A 324 -2.85 21.33 7.10
CA ASP A 324 -2.74 22.79 6.96
C ASP A 324 -3.58 23.50 8.02
N ARG A 325 -4.85 23.10 8.19
CA ARG A 325 -5.73 23.69 9.22
C ARG A 325 -5.23 23.47 10.65
N SER A 326 -4.71 22.28 10.93
CA SER A 326 -4.20 21.91 12.26
C SER A 326 -2.76 22.38 12.51
N GLN A 327 -2.12 23.04 11.52
CA GLN A 327 -0.74 23.47 11.62
C GLN A 327 0.23 22.33 11.95
N ILE A 328 0.01 21.16 11.35
CA ILE A 328 0.85 19.97 11.48
C ILE A 328 1.61 19.75 10.19
N THR A 329 2.91 19.64 10.27
CA THR A 329 3.75 19.29 9.13
C THR A 329 3.60 17.80 8.79
N ILE A 330 3.31 17.46 7.54
CA ILE A 330 3.47 16.10 7.01
C ILE A 330 4.77 16.06 6.21
N TYR A 331 5.63 15.10 6.54
CA TYR A 331 6.95 14.97 5.93
C TYR A 331 7.23 13.51 5.53
N GLY A 332 7.53 13.29 4.25
CA GLY A 332 7.94 11.98 3.75
C GLY A 332 9.43 11.76 3.96
N ILE A 333 9.77 10.69 4.66
CA ILE A 333 11.16 10.32 4.98
C ILE A 333 11.49 8.95 4.36
N ASP A 334 12.71 8.80 3.89
CA ASP A 334 13.30 7.53 3.44
C ASP A 334 14.74 7.40 3.97
N GLU A 335 15.39 6.27 3.67
CA GLU A 335 16.81 6.06 4.01
C GLU A 335 17.72 7.06 3.30
#